data_1acf265b4de1cda70b6c5b39576a2428
#
_entry.id   1acf265b4de1cda70b6c5b39576a2428
#
_cell.length_a   1.000
_cell.length_b   1.000
_cell.length_c   1.000
_cell.angle_alpha   90.00
_cell.angle_beta   90.00
_cell.angle_gamma   90.00
#
_symmetry.space_group_name_H-M   'P 1'
#
loop_
_entity.id
_entity.type
_entity.pdbx_description
1 polymer ?
#
loop_
_entity_poly.entity_id
_entity_poly.type
_entity_poly.pdbx_seq_one_letter_code
_entity_poly.pdbx_strand_id
1 'polypeptide(L)'
;MNRKWDRIHTIIKTLGELRFKGRLRPETIRRADAAYDLPAVFKPEAFAGLNWETALPGDTWGGADRHFWFDTQVKLPADWRGEKVLLCLSTGATDLWNTDNPQVIVYRDGQMYGTMDLNHNRILLEERAAGGETVGLSFYAYSNSAGRTNFFDVSLCALDREIDQLYYDLKVLWDLADLMGDEENGRLELEEVLNRCVNLLDLRDVSGPAFAQSVKEAEAFLQTSHYSAERPLPRVVVHGIGHTHIDVAWKWPLRQTRQKAVRSFLTVIRLMEEYPEYRFMSSQPQLYQFVKEEAPWLYEKIRERVREGRWETEGAMWLEADCNLSSGESLIRHIL
;
A
#
# COMPACT_ATOMS: atom_id res chain seq x y z
N MET A 1 -11.55 22.59 24.08
CA MET A 1 -11.49 22.30 22.63
C MET A 1 -10.63 23.39 21.99
N ASN A 2 -9.46 23.03 21.46
CA ASN A 2 -8.53 24.01 20.89
C ASN A 2 -8.91 24.28 19.42
N ARG A 3 -9.67 25.36 19.19
CA ARG A 3 -10.17 25.76 17.85
C ARG A 3 -9.07 25.88 16.78
N LYS A 4 -7.87 26.28 17.21
CA LYS A 4 -6.69 26.39 16.31
C LYS A 4 -6.27 25.00 15.85
N TRP A 5 -6.20 24.03 16.75
CA TRP A 5 -5.85 22.63 16.47
C TRP A 5 -6.86 21.95 15.54
N ASP A 6 -8.16 22.10 15.83
CA ASP A 6 -9.24 21.57 15.00
C ASP A 6 -9.19 22.14 13.56
N ARG A 7 -8.84 23.45 13.42
CA ARG A 7 -8.71 24.08 12.11
C ARG A 7 -7.53 23.50 11.31
N ILE A 8 -6.36 23.35 11.94
CA ILE A 8 -5.18 22.76 11.30
C ILE A 8 -5.52 21.35 10.80
N HIS A 9 -6.11 20.51 11.65
CA HIS A 9 -6.54 19.16 11.28
C HIS A 9 -7.50 19.16 10.08
N THR A 10 -8.49 20.05 10.09
CA THR A 10 -9.46 20.17 8.99
C THR A 10 -8.77 20.52 7.67
N ILE A 11 -7.81 21.45 7.68
CA ILE A 11 -7.06 21.84 6.48
C ILE A 11 -6.19 20.67 5.98
N ILE A 12 -5.49 19.96 6.86
CA ILE A 12 -4.71 18.77 6.50
C ILE A 12 -5.61 17.73 5.87
N LYS A 13 -6.79 17.47 6.44
CA LYS A 13 -7.77 16.56 5.86
C LYS A 13 -8.22 16.99 4.47
N THR A 14 -8.50 18.28 4.27
CA THR A 14 -8.86 18.86 2.97
C THR A 14 -7.75 18.66 1.94
N LEU A 15 -6.50 18.93 2.30
CA LEU A 15 -5.35 18.66 1.43
C LEU A 15 -5.27 17.17 1.08
N GLY A 16 -5.56 16.28 2.03
CA GLY A 16 -5.63 14.83 1.81
C GLY A 16 -6.63 14.40 0.74
N GLU A 17 -7.71 15.17 0.52
CA GLU A 17 -8.68 14.96 -0.55
C GLU A 17 -8.21 15.60 -1.86
N LEU A 18 -7.65 16.82 -1.79
CA LEU A 18 -7.15 17.59 -2.93
C LEU A 18 -5.90 17.01 -3.60
N ARG A 19 -5.20 16.07 -2.96
CA ARG A 19 -4.07 15.35 -3.58
C ARG A 19 -4.43 14.69 -4.91
N PHE A 20 -5.70 14.37 -5.13
CA PHE A 20 -6.15 13.65 -6.31
C PHE A 20 -6.80 14.63 -7.31
N LYS A 21 -6.07 14.95 -8.38
CA LYS A 21 -6.54 15.84 -9.47
C LYS A 21 -7.73 15.26 -10.23
N GLY A 22 -7.83 13.94 -10.29
CA GLY A 22 -8.90 13.24 -11.01
C GLY A 22 -9.03 11.80 -10.55
N ARG A 23 -10.22 11.26 -10.75
CA ARG A 23 -10.54 9.86 -10.49
C ARG A 23 -11.25 9.25 -11.67
N LEU A 24 -10.74 8.14 -12.17
CA LEU A 24 -11.30 7.37 -13.26
C LEU A 24 -11.73 6.00 -12.75
N ARG A 25 -12.98 5.61 -13.00
CA ARG A 25 -13.42 4.23 -12.77
C ARG A 25 -13.45 3.47 -14.10
N PRO A 26 -13.14 2.17 -14.09
CA PRO A 26 -13.38 1.32 -15.25
C PRO A 26 -14.86 1.38 -15.69
N GLU A 27 -15.12 1.42 -16.99
CA GLU A 27 -16.49 1.39 -17.53
C GLU A 27 -17.14 0.02 -17.30
N THR A 28 -16.35 -1.05 -17.39
CA THR A 28 -16.81 -2.42 -17.23
C THR A 28 -15.77 -3.22 -16.45
N ILE A 29 -16.23 -3.95 -15.45
CA ILE A 29 -15.44 -4.95 -14.74
C ILE A 29 -16.13 -6.29 -14.94
N ARG A 30 -15.38 -7.32 -15.35
CA ARG A 30 -15.85 -8.70 -15.38
C ARG A 30 -15.40 -9.41 -14.12
N ARG A 31 -16.20 -10.33 -13.60
CA ARG A 31 -15.83 -11.22 -12.51
C ARG A 31 -16.12 -12.67 -12.85
N ALA A 32 -15.37 -13.59 -12.25
CA ALA A 32 -15.62 -15.02 -12.30
C ALA A 32 -15.19 -15.67 -10.99
N ASP A 33 -15.83 -16.76 -10.61
CA ASP A 33 -15.31 -17.63 -9.54
C ASP A 33 -13.95 -18.19 -9.97
N ALA A 34 -13.00 -18.23 -9.04
CA ALA A 34 -11.68 -18.76 -9.27
C ALA A 34 -11.44 -20.04 -8.44
N ALA A 35 -10.65 -20.95 -8.98
CA ALA A 35 -10.03 -22.01 -8.20
C ALA A 35 -8.83 -21.45 -7.41
N TYR A 36 -8.34 -22.24 -6.46
CA TYR A 36 -7.06 -21.97 -5.82
C TYR A 36 -5.94 -22.19 -6.85
N ASP A 37 -5.53 -21.11 -7.48
CA ASP A 37 -4.43 -21.07 -8.44
C ASP A 37 -3.81 -19.69 -8.44
N LEU A 38 -2.49 -19.62 -8.62
CA LEU A 38 -1.73 -18.38 -8.62
C LEU A 38 -0.81 -18.34 -9.85
N PRO A 39 -1.37 -18.09 -11.05
CA PRO A 39 -0.56 -18.07 -12.25
C PRO A 39 0.44 -16.90 -12.20
N ALA A 40 1.68 -17.14 -12.63
CA ALA A 40 2.68 -16.10 -12.76
C ALA A 40 2.28 -15.01 -13.80
N VAL A 41 1.49 -15.42 -14.80
CA VAL A 41 0.99 -14.55 -15.86
C VAL A 41 -0.50 -14.82 -16.07
N PHE A 42 -1.31 -13.77 -16.01
CA PHE A 42 -2.71 -13.83 -16.40
C PHE A 42 -2.83 -13.79 -17.93
N LYS A 43 -3.37 -14.87 -18.52
CA LYS A 43 -3.64 -14.95 -19.96
C LYS A 43 -5.14 -15.12 -20.15
N PRO A 44 -5.85 -14.15 -20.76
CA PRO A 44 -7.30 -14.23 -20.94
C PRO A 44 -7.76 -15.51 -21.61
N GLU A 45 -6.97 -16.06 -22.55
CA GLU A 45 -7.27 -17.28 -23.27
C GLU A 45 -7.26 -18.52 -22.34
N ALA A 46 -6.38 -18.56 -21.35
CA ALA A 46 -6.32 -19.64 -20.37
C ALA A 46 -7.53 -19.66 -19.43
N PHE A 47 -8.22 -18.54 -19.31
CA PHE A 47 -9.41 -18.36 -18.46
C PHE A 47 -10.72 -18.25 -19.28
N ALA A 48 -10.67 -18.52 -20.58
CA ALA A 48 -11.85 -18.46 -21.45
C ALA A 48 -12.96 -19.43 -21.03
N GLY A 49 -12.65 -20.51 -20.30
CA GLY A 49 -13.61 -21.48 -19.77
C GLY A 49 -14.29 -21.04 -18.46
N LEU A 50 -13.91 -19.92 -17.86
CA LEU A 50 -14.56 -19.41 -16.65
C LEU A 50 -15.90 -18.75 -17.03
N ASN A 51 -16.88 -18.87 -16.13
CA ASN A 51 -18.16 -18.17 -16.26
C ASN A 51 -17.99 -16.70 -15.86
N TRP A 52 -17.60 -15.90 -16.84
CA TRP A 52 -17.45 -14.45 -16.65
C TRP A 52 -18.81 -13.76 -16.68
N GLU A 53 -19.05 -12.93 -15.68
CA GLU A 53 -20.21 -12.05 -15.58
C GLU A 53 -19.75 -10.61 -15.39
N THR A 54 -20.59 -9.64 -15.74
CA THR A 54 -20.33 -8.22 -15.49
C THR A 54 -20.56 -7.93 -14.01
N ALA A 55 -19.53 -7.39 -13.34
CA ALA A 55 -19.67 -6.86 -12.00
C ALA A 55 -20.25 -5.44 -12.07
N LEU A 56 -21.41 -5.24 -11.45
CA LEU A 56 -22.09 -3.94 -11.42
C LEU A 56 -21.65 -3.13 -10.18
N PRO A 57 -21.71 -1.79 -10.23
CA PRO A 57 -21.52 -0.96 -9.07
C PRO A 57 -22.47 -1.35 -7.93
N GLY A 58 -21.92 -1.63 -6.75
CA GLY A 58 -22.70 -2.09 -5.59
C GLY A 58 -22.84 -3.61 -5.47
N ASP A 59 -22.40 -4.38 -6.46
CA ASP A 59 -22.32 -5.83 -6.33
C ASP A 59 -21.33 -6.22 -5.22
N THR A 60 -21.67 -7.29 -4.54
CA THR A 60 -20.85 -7.85 -3.47
C THR A 60 -20.23 -9.18 -3.85
N TRP A 61 -19.10 -9.48 -3.25
CA TRP A 61 -18.39 -10.75 -3.40
C TRP A 61 -17.82 -11.21 -2.05
N GLY A 62 -17.40 -12.44 -1.96
CA GLY A 62 -16.78 -12.97 -0.76
C GLY A 62 -17.31 -14.36 -0.39
N GLY A 63 -17.20 -14.69 0.88
CA GLY A 63 -17.50 -15.99 1.46
C GLY A 63 -16.28 -16.63 2.10
N ALA A 64 -16.50 -17.73 2.85
CA ALA A 64 -15.41 -18.44 3.51
C ALA A 64 -14.55 -19.16 2.47
N ASP A 65 -13.25 -18.88 2.48
CA ASP A 65 -12.24 -19.51 1.63
C ASP A 65 -12.61 -19.49 0.13
N ARG A 66 -13.04 -18.32 -0.36
CA ARG A 66 -13.47 -18.12 -1.74
C ARG A 66 -12.46 -17.28 -2.53
N HIS A 67 -12.29 -17.64 -3.79
CA HIS A 67 -11.42 -16.95 -4.74
C HIS A 67 -12.21 -16.43 -5.92
N PHE A 68 -11.82 -15.27 -6.44
CA PHE A 68 -12.46 -14.60 -7.57
C PHE A 68 -11.41 -14.00 -8.47
N TRP A 69 -11.70 -14.01 -9.78
CA TRP A 69 -11.05 -13.17 -10.76
C TRP A 69 -11.91 -11.96 -11.04
N PHE A 70 -11.26 -10.79 -11.12
CA PHE A 70 -11.82 -9.58 -11.72
C PHE A 70 -10.91 -9.15 -12.85
N ASP A 71 -11.49 -8.63 -13.93
CA ASP A 71 -10.75 -8.25 -15.13
C ASP A 71 -11.36 -7.02 -15.76
N THR A 72 -10.51 -6.08 -16.20
CA THR A 72 -10.92 -4.83 -16.83
C THR A 72 -9.81 -4.25 -17.69
N GLN A 73 -10.19 -3.33 -18.57
CA GLN A 73 -9.27 -2.46 -19.29
C GLN A 73 -9.66 -1.01 -19.04
N VAL A 74 -8.66 -0.16 -18.83
CA VAL A 74 -8.86 1.25 -18.54
C VAL A 74 -8.02 2.09 -19.48
N LYS A 75 -8.66 3.02 -20.21
CA LYS A 75 -7.96 4.01 -21.01
C LYS A 75 -7.71 5.25 -20.17
N LEU A 76 -6.44 5.59 -19.93
CA LEU A 76 -6.07 6.79 -19.19
C LEU A 76 -6.46 8.05 -20.00
N PRO A 77 -6.93 9.12 -19.32
CA PRO A 77 -7.20 10.40 -19.97
C PRO A 77 -5.92 10.98 -20.61
N ALA A 78 -6.05 11.63 -21.76
CA ALA A 78 -4.91 12.22 -22.45
C ALA A 78 -4.26 13.38 -21.66
N ASP A 79 -5.05 14.09 -20.88
CA ASP A 79 -4.62 15.18 -20.01
C ASP A 79 -3.88 14.71 -18.74
N TRP A 80 -3.86 13.39 -18.47
CA TRP A 80 -3.02 12.81 -17.41
C TRP A 80 -1.56 12.56 -17.85
N ARG A 81 -1.16 13.06 -19.00
CA ARG A 81 0.23 12.97 -19.47
C ARG A 81 1.20 13.59 -18.47
N GLY A 82 2.18 12.77 -18.03
CA GLY A 82 3.21 13.18 -17.05
C GLY A 82 2.77 13.07 -15.59
N GLU A 83 1.48 12.81 -15.34
CA GLU A 83 0.96 12.66 -13.97
C GLU A 83 1.39 11.31 -13.35
N LYS A 84 1.54 11.32 -12.03
CA LYS A 84 1.66 10.11 -11.21
C LYS A 84 0.27 9.49 -11.07
N VAL A 85 0.10 8.22 -11.44
CA VAL A 85 -1.20 7.54 -11.39
C VAL A 85 -1.15 6.41 -10.38
N LEU A 86 -2.11 6.42 -9.47
CA LEU A 86 -2.32 5.37 -8.48
C LEU A 86 -3.53 4.51 -8.86
N LEU A 87 -3.40 3.20 -8.69
CA LEU A 87 -4.51 2.28 -8.65
C LEU A 87 -5.03 2.21 -7.21
N CYS A 88 -6.33 2.42 -7.03
CA CYS A 88 -7.00 2.45 -5.74
C CYS A 88 -8.09 1.38 -5.69
N LEU A 89 -8.20 0.67 -4.56
CA LEU A 89 -9.23 -0.33 -4.31
C LEU A 89 -9.95 -0.04 -3.00
N SER A 90 -11.28 -0.06 -3.02
CA SER A 90 -12.10 -0.07 -1.81
C SER A 90 -12.96 -1.34 -1.77
N THR A 91 -12.87 -2.05 -0.67
CA THR A 91 -13.66 -3.27 -0.41
C THR A 91 -14.81 -3.03 0.57
N GLY A 92 -14.94 -1.79 1.08
CA GLY A 92 -15.89 -1.44 2.14
C GLY A 92 -15.49 -1.92 3.54
N ALA A 93 -14.41 -2.68 3.67
CA ALA A 93 -13.87 -3.07 4.97
C ALA A 93 -13.15 -1.87 5.63
N THR A 94 -13.32 -1.73 6.94
CA THR A 94 -12.74 -0.62 7.71
C THR A 94 -11.96 -1.08 8.95
N ASP A 95 -12.12 -2.34 9.37
CA ASP A 95 -11.47 -2.89 10.54
C ASP A 95 -10.09 -3.44 10.20
N LEU A 96 -9.05 -2.66 10.51
CA LEU A 96 -7.63 -2.99 10.26
C LEU A 96 -7.16 -4.24 11.04
N TRP A 97 -7.77 -4.52 12.18
CA TRP A 97 -7.39 -5.65 13.03
C TRP A 97 -8.04 -6.97 12.60
N ASN A 98 -8.95 -6.91 11.64
CA ASN A 98 -9.65 -8.10 11.18
C ASN A 98 -8.79 -8.87 10.18
N THR A 99 -8.40 -10.08 10.55
CA THR A 99 -7.60 -11.00 9.72
C THR A 99 -8.36 -11.56 8.51
N ASP A 100 -9.69 -11.37 8.48
CA ASP A 100 -10.56 -11.81 7.37
C ASP A 100 -10.66 -10.76 6.26
N ASN A 101 -9.82 -9.74 6.28
CA ASN A 101 -9.77 -8.74 5.22
C ASN A 101 -9.52 -9.37 3.86
N PRO A 102 -10.26 -8.94 2.82
CA PRO A 102 -10.01 -9.40 1.47
C PRO A 102 -8.61 -9.03 1.02
N GLN A 103 -7.99 -9.92 0.27
CA GLN A 103 -6.62 -9.80 -0.21
C GLN A 103 -6.61 -9.98 -1.72
N VAL A 104 -5.89 -9.10 -2.42
CA VAL A 104 -5.92 -9.04 -3.87
C VAL A 104 -4.51 -9.03 -4.44
N ILE A 105 -4.25 -9.88 -5.43
CA ILE A 105 -3.06 -9.80 -6.29
C ILE A 105 -3.47 -9.09 -7.57
N VAL A 106 -2.71 -8.11 -7.97
CA VAL A 106 -2.94 -7.30 -9.16
C VAL A 106 -2.02 -7.76 -10.27
N TYR A 107 -2.58 -7.97 -11.44
CA TYR A 107 -1.87 -8.18 -12.70
C TYR A 107 -2.06 -6.97 -13.59
N ARG A 108 -0.97 -6.49 -14.15
CA ARG A 108 -0.95 -5.43 -15.15
C ARG A 108 -0.49 -6.01 -16.48
N ASP A 109 -1.31 -5.84 -17.51
CA ASP A 109 -1.03 -6.39 -18.85
C ASP A 109 -0.65 -7.88 -18.81
N GLY A 110 -1.33 -8.63 -17.93
CA GLY A 110 -1.14 -10.05 -17.71
C GLY A 110 0.02 -10.43 -16.78
N GLN A 111 0.92 -9.52 -16.39
CA GLN A 111 2.02 -9.79 -15.48
C GLN A 111 1.62 -9.51 -14.03
N MET A 112 2.04 -10.37 -13.10
CA MET A 112 1.86 -10.11 -11.67
C MET A 112 2.59 -8.82 -11.30
N TYR A 113 1.85 -7.84 -10.80
CA TYR A 113 2.33 -6.47 -10.65
C TYR A 113 2.46 -6.03 -9.20
N GLY A 114 1.45 -6.25 -8.38
CA GLY A 114 1.43 -5.80 -6.99
C GLY A 114 0.32 -6.48 -6.21
N THR A 115 0.11 -6.03 -4.99
CA THR A 115 -0.93 -6.58 -4.12
C THR A 115 -1.67 -5.48 -3.40
N MET A 116 -2.93 -5.72 -3.07
CA MET A 116 -3.76 -4.77 -2.36
C MET A 116 -4.56 -5.46 -1.25
N ASP A 117 -4.77 -4.76 -0.18
CA ASP A 117 -5.64 -5.11 0.94
C ASP A 117 -6.17 -3.83 1.60
N LEU A 118 -6.74 -3.92 2.79
CA LEU A 118 -7.24 -2.75 3.50
C LEU A 118 -6.12 -1.78 3.91
N ASN A 119 -4.93 -2.28 4.26
CA ASN A 119 -3.78 -1.47 4.65
C ASN A 119 -3.05 -0.89 3.43
N HIS A 120 -3.02 -1.68 2.34
CA HIS A 120 -2.36 -1.35 1.07
C HIS A 120 -3.41 -1.18 -0.02
N ASN A 121 -4.31 -0.22 0.16
CA ASN A 121 -5.44 0.02 -0.76
C ASN A 121 -5.10 0.91 -1.95
N ARG A 122 -3.83 1.26 -2.10
CA ARG A 122 -3.29 2.06 -3.23
C ARG A 122 -1.93 1.52 -3.61
N ILE A 123 -1.71 1.39 -4.92
CA ILE A 123 -0.39 1.05 -5.47
C ILE A 123 -0.06 1.99 -6.63
N LEU A 124 1.23 2.29 -6.80
CA LEU A 124 1.71 3.06 -7.92
C LEU A 124 1.47 2.28 -9.22
N LEU A 125 0.74 2.87 -10.17
CA LEU A 125 0.53 2.29 -11.49
C LEU A 125 1.45 2.91 -12.53
N GLU A 126 1.56 4.24 -12.55
CA GLU A 126 2.45 5.00 -13.41
C GLU A 126 3.15 6.11 -12.63
N GLU A 127 4.47 6.16 -12.71
CA GLU A 127 5.22 7.30 -12.17
C GLU A 127 5.04 8.54 -13.05
N ARG A 128 4.91 8.33 -14.38
CA ARG A 128 4.62 9.37 -15.37
C ARG A 128 3.79 8.76 -16.49
N ALA A 129 2.49 8.94 -16.45
CA ALA A 129 1.58 8.44 -17.47
C ALA A 129 1.90 9.01 -18.86
N ALA A 130 1.77 8.20 -19.90
CA ALA A 130 1.92 8.67 -21.28
C ALA A 130 0.71 9.50 -21.72
N GLY A 131 -0.46 9.26 -21.15
CA GLY A 131 -1.74 9.88 -21.47
C GLY A 131 -2.38 9.30 -22.73
N GLY A 132 -3.56 8.75 -22.57
CA GLY A 132 -4.32 8.08 -23.65
C GLY A 132 -4.01 6.60 -23.83
N GLU A 133 -3.03 6.03 -23.10
CA GLU A 133 -2.75 4.60 -23.13
C GLU A 133 -3.85 3.77 -22.48
N THR A 134 -3.99 2.53 -22.93
CA THR A 134 -4.87 1.54 -22.33
C THR A 134 -4.07 0.58 -21.47
N VAL A 135 -4.51 0.36 -20.24
CA VAL A 135 -3.90 -0.55 -19.27
C VAL A 135 -4.87 -1.70 -19.01
N GLY A 136 -4.42 -2.93 -19.18
CA GLY A 136 -5.13 -4.13 -18.78
C GLY A 136 -4.88 -4.42 -17.31
N LEU A 137 -5.94 -4.58 -16.51
CA LEU A 137 -5.87 -4.88 -15.10
C LEU A 137 -6.69 -6.12 -14.78
N SER A 138 -6.03 -7.11 -14.19
CA SER A 138 -6.71 -8.31 -13.69
C SER A 138 -6.38 -8.49 -12.21
N PHE A 139 -7.30 -9.05 -11.46
CA PHE A 139 -7.19 -9.14 -10.01
C PHE A 139 -7.58 -10.53 -9.56
N TYR A 140 -6.71 -11.16 -8.81
CA TYR A 140 -7.01 -12.40 -8.11
C TYR A 140 -7.32 -12.08 -6.65
N ALA A 141 -8.58 -12.21 -6.29
CA ALA A 141 -9.10 -11.79 -5.00
C ALA A 141 -9.46 -12.98 -4.12
N TYR A 142 -9.12 -12.91 -2.84
CA TYR A 142 -9.41 -13.91 -1.83
C TYR A 142 -10.22 -13.30 -0.68
N SER A 143 -11.22 -14.05 -0.22
CA SER A 143 -12.02 -13.77 0.96
C SER A 143 -12.08 -14.99 1.88
N ASN A 144 -11.98 -14.76 3.18
CA ASN A 144 -12.03 -15.82 4.21
C ASN A 144 -13.16 -15.63 5.23
N SER A 145 -14.17 -14.82 4.95
CA SER A 145 -15.24 -14.56 5.90
C SER A 145 -16.61 -14.98 5.35
N ALA A 146 -17.23 -15.97 5.99
CA ALA A 146 -18.57 -16.45 5.62
C ALA A 146 -19.68 -15.40 5.82
N GLY A 147 -19.52 -14.53 6.79
CA GLY A 147 -20.52 -13.50 7.16
C GLY A 147 -20.26 -12.12 6.56
N ARG A 148 -19.22 -11.97 5.72
CA ARG A 148 -18.79 -10.68 5.19
C ARG A 148 -19.01 -10.61 3.69
N THR A 149 -19.62 -9.54 3.26
CA THR A 149 -19.70 -9.16 1.84
C THR A 149 -18.74 -8.01 1.58
N ASN A 150 -17.96 -8.11 0.52
CA ASN A 150 -17.01 -7.09 0.11
C ASN A 150 -17.51 -6.41 -1.17
N PHE A 151 -17.19 -5.14 -1.33
CA PHE A 151 -17.30 -4.44 -2.60
C PHE A 151 -16.00 -4.59 -3.39
N PHE A 152 -16.08 -4.35 -4.70
CA PHE A 152 -14.91 -4.26 -5.58
C PHE A 152 -14.94 -2.92 -6.31
N ASP A 153 -14.67 -1.83 -5.57
CA ASP A 153 -14.63 -0.48 -6.13
C ASP A 153 -13.21 -0.10 -6.49
N VAL A 154 -12.85 -0.30 -7.75
CA VAL A 154 -11.55 0.03 -8.32
C VAL A 154 -11.62 1.40 -8.99
N SER A 155 -10.59 2.20 -8.78
CA SER A 155 -10.41 3.48 -9.46
C SER A 155 -8.93 3.78 -9.70
N LEU A 156 -8.66 4.57 -10.72
CA LEU A 156 -7.34 5.16 -10.98
C LEU A 156 -7.42 6.64 -10.60
N CYS A 157 -6.36 7.14 -9.97
CA CYS A 157 -6.32 8.52 -9.50
C CYS A 157 -5.02 9.19 -9.97
N ALA A 158 -5.14 10.33 -10.65
CA ALA A 158 -3.99 11.19 -10.92
C ALA A 158 -3.62 11.96 -9.64
N LEU A 159 -2.35 11.92 -9.24
CA LEU A 159 -1.84 12.50 -8.01
C LEU A 159 -1.21 13.86 -8.28
N ASP A 160 -1.60 14.88 -7.51
CA ASP A 160 -0.87 16.14 -7.43
C ASP A 160 0.33 15.99 -6.50
N ARG A 161 1.54 16.01 -7.06
CA ARG A 161 2.77 15.76 -6.30
C ARG A 161 3.06 16.83 -5.26
N GLU A 162 2.77 18.10 -5.58
CA GLU A 162 3.05 19.23 -4.68
C GLU A 162 2.10 19.19 -3.48
N ILE A 163 0.81 18.95 -3.72
CA ILE A 163 -0.18 18.80 -2.65
C ILE A 163 0.08 17.54 -1.83
N ASP A 164 0.48 16.43 -2.47
CA ASP A 164 0.79 15.17 -1.79
C ASP A 164 1.97 15.33 -0.83
N GLN A 165 3.04 15.99 -1.28
CA GLN A 165 4.22 16.29 -0.45
C GLN A 165 3.83 17.12 0.76
N LEU A 166 3.20 18.28 0.53
CA LEU A 166 2.76 19.18 1.61
C LEU A 166 1.81 18.48 2.59
N TYR A 167 0.89 17.64 2.08
CA TYR A 167 -0.01 16.89 2.94
C TYR A 167 0.75 15.99 3.92
N TYR A 168 1.71 15.21 3.43
CA TYR A 168 2.45 14.30 4.29
C TYR A 168 3.37 15.05 5.26
N ASP A 169 4.00 16.11 4.82
CA ASP A 169 4.86 16.94 5.68
C ASP A 169 4.05 17.55 6.84
N LEU A 170 2.88 18.10 6.56
CA LEU A 170 1.98 18.62 7.60
C LEU A 170 1.42 17.51 8.49
N LYS A 171 1.01 16.37 7.89
CA LYS A 171 0.42 15.27 8.61
C LYS A 171 1.38 14.65 9.61
N VAL A 172 2.63 14.43 9.23
CA VAL A 172 3.65 13.87 10.12
C VAL A 172 3.92 14.79 11.30
N LEU A 173 4.02 16.09 11.06
CA LEU A 173 4.22 17.06 12.14
C LEU A 173 3.00 17.16 13.06
N TRP A 174 1.80 17.07 12.48
CA TRP A 174 0.57 17.09 13.26
C TRP A 174 0.43 15.82 14.11
N ASP A 175 0.66 14.64 13.54
CA ASP A 175 0.64 13.35 14.26
C ASP A 175 1.67 13.36 15.40
N LEU A 176 2.88 13.89 15.16
CA LEU A 176 3.90 14.02 16.19
C LEU A 176 3.45 14.93 17.33
N ALA A 177 2.93 16.10 17.00
CA ALA A 177 2.45 17.05 18.02
C ALA A 177 1.23 16.51 18.81
N ASP A 178 0.38 15.70 18.17
CA ASP A 178 -0.77 15.07 18.83
C ASP A 178 -0.35 14.00 19.85
N LEU A 179 0.79 13.35 19.64
CA LEU A 179 1.38 12.39 20.58
C LEU A 179 2.11 13.04 21.77
N MET A 180 2.44 14.32 21.67
CA MET A 180 3.13 15.04 22.74
C MET A 180 2.15 15.60 23.78
N GLY A 181 2.60 15.73 25.03
CA GLY A 181 1.81 16.34 26.09
C GLY A 181 1.53 17.84 25.84
N ASP A 182 0.40 18.32 26.32
CA ASP A 182 -0.07 19.70 26.05
C ASP A 182 0.88 20.80 26.54
N GLU A 183 1.70 20.51 27.55
CA GLU A 183 2.64 21.45 28.16
C GLU A 183 4.08 21.28 27.65
N GLU A 184 4.33 20.38 26.69
CA GLU A 184 5.65 20.19 26.13
C GLU A 184 6.03 21.33 25.17
N ASN A 185 7.18 21.96 25.41
CA ASN A 185 7.66 23.05 24.55
C ASN A 185 7.74 22.69 23.07
N GLY A 186 8.13 21.44 22.76
CA GLY A 186 8.20 20.94 21.39
C GLY A 186 6.84 20.91 20.70
N ARG A 187 5.75 20.57 21.42
CA ARG A 187 4.39 20.63 20.89
C ARG A 187 3.98 22.04 20.50
N LEU A 188 4.24 23.02 21.35
CA LEU A 188 3.90 24.43 21.08
C LEU A 188 4.66 24.97 19.86
N GLU A 189 5.93 24.59 19.70
CA GLU A 189 6.71 24.94 18.51
C GLU A 189 6.11 24.33 17.24
N LEU A 190 5.76 23.04 17.25
CA LEU A 190 5.12 22.37 16.11
C LEU A 190 3.77 22.98 15.77
N GLU A 191 2.95 23.29 16.80
CA GLU A 191 1.65 23.95 16.61
C GLU A 191 1.81 25.33 15.95
N GLU A 192 2.84 26.08 16.31
CA GLU A 192 3.13 27.37 15.70
C GLU A 192 3.57 27.22 14.23
N VAL A 193 4.48 26.29 13.94
CA VAL A 193 4.93 25.98 12.57
C VAL A 193 3.75 25.55 11.70
N LEU A 194 2.94 24.61 12.17
CA LEU A 194 1.76 24.12 11.47
C LEU A 194 0.76 25.26 11.20
N ASN A 195 0.47 26.07 12.22
CA ASN A 195 -0.45 27.19 12.10
C ASN A 195 0.02 28.24 11.09
N ARG A 196 1.31 28.58 11.10
CA ARG A 196 1.88 29.51 10.12
C ARG A 196 1.81 28.94 8.71
N CYS A 197 2.14 27.65 8.54
CA CYS A 197 2.10 26.99 7.24
C CYS A 197 0.68 26.98 6.66
N VAL A 198 -0.33 26.52 7.43
CA VAL A 198 -1.71 26.48 6.92
C VAL A 198 -2.32 27.85 6.67
N ASN A 199 -1.79 28.91 7.31
CA ASN A 199 -2.21 30.31 7.05
C ASN A 199 -1.70 30.86 5.72
N LEU A 200 -0.69 30.25 5.10
CA LEU A 200 -0.21 30.62 3.76
C LEU A 200 -1.17 30.14 2.67
N LEU A 201 -1.97 29.10 2.94
CA LEU A 201 -2.82 28.47 1.93
C LEU A 201 -4.03 29.35 1.54
N ASP A 202 -4.19 29.60 0.26
CA ASP A 202 -5.35 30.27 -0.33
C ASP A 202 -6.41 29.24 -0.74
N LEU A 203 -7.33 28.93 0.16
CA LEU A 203 -8.37 27.91 -0.03
C LEU A 203 -9.66 28.47 -0.66
N ARG A 204 -9.67 29.72 -1.16
CA ARG A 204 -10.87 30.37 -1.75
C ARG A 204 -11.27 29.74 -3.09
N ASP A 205 -10.27 29.34 -3.88
CA ASP A 205 -10.46 28.57 -5.13
C ASP A 205 -9.32 27.55 -5.25
N VAL A 206 -9.61 26.32 -4.83
CA VAL A 206 -8.63 25.21 -4.81
C VAL A 206 -8.25 24.69 -6.19
N SER A 207 -8.93 25.13 -7.24
CA SER A 207 -8.60 24.84 -8.64
C SER A 207 -7.78 25.94 -9.31
N GLY A 208 -7.63 27.10 -8.64
CA GLY A 208 -7.02 28.28 -9.21
C GLY A 208 -5.51 28.38 -9.00
N PRO A 209 -4.83 29.24 -9.78
CA PRO A 209 -3.38 29.40 -9.70
C PRO A 209 -2.92 30.01 -8.36
N ALA A 210 -3.77 30.76 -7.66
CA ALA A 210 -3.45 31.30 -6.35
C ALA A 210 -3.29 30.20 -5.30
N PHE A 211 -4.15 29.17 -5.32
CA PHE A 211 -4.00 28.00 -4.47
C PHE A 211 -2.70 27.25 -4.79
N ALA A 212 -2.43 26.93 -6.06
CA ALA A 212 -1.20 26.23 -6.46
C ALA A 212 0.07 27.01 -6.03
N GLN A 213 0.08 28.32 -6.16
CA GLN A 213 1.18 29.14 -5.69
C GLN A 213 1.32 29.10 -4.15
N SER A 214 0.21 29.17 -3.43
CA SER A 214 0.20 29.12 -1.97
C SER A 214 0.69 27.77 -1.40
N VAL A 215 0.46 26.65 -2.11
CA VAL A 215 1.01 25.33 -1.79
C VAL A 215 2.55 25.36 -1.83
N LYS A 216 3.13 25.97 -2.89
CA LYS A 216 4.59 26.11 -3.01
C LYS A 216 5.20 27.01 -1.92
N GLU A 217 4.51 28.08 -1.57
CA GLU A 217 4.94 28.98 -0.50
C GLU A 217 4.89 28.28 0.87
N ALA A 218 3.85 27.49 1.12
CA ALA A 218 3.70 26.71 2.34
C ALA A 218 4.80 25.63 2.45
N GLU A 219 5.11 24.93 1.36
CA GLU A 219 6.20 23.94 1.30
C GLU A 219 7.56 24.62 1.53
N ALA A 220 7.86 25.71 0.83
CA ALA A 220 9.09 26.47 1.01
C ALA A 220 9.25 26.97 2.45
N PHE A 221 8.16 27.39 3.09
CA PHE A 221 8.16 27.76 4.49
C PHE A 221 8.55 26.59 5.40
N LEU A 222 7.99 25.40 5.21
CA LEU A 222 8.34 24.22 5.99
C LEU A 222 9.81 23.82 5.81
N GLN A 223 10.31 23.83 4.58
CA GLN A 223 11.70 23.49 4.27
C GLN A 223 12.68 24.44 4.97
N THR A 224 12.37 25.73 5.03
CA THR A 224 13.25 26.71 5.65
C THR A 224 13.11 26.79 7.18
N SER A 225 11.88 26.65 7.71
CA SER A 225 11.62 26.85 9.14
C SER A 225 11.75 25.60 9.98
N HIS A 226 11.48 24.40 9.39
CA HIS A 226 11.46 23.15 10.15
C HIS A 226 12.50 22.14 9.65
N TYR A 227 12.63 21.92 8.34
CA TYR A 227 13.52 20.91 7.75
C TYR A 227 14.90 21.46 7.33
N SER A 228 15.23 22.72 7.69
CA SER A 228 16.51 23.29 7.28
C SER A 228 17.71 22.52 7.85
N ALA A 229 18.77 22.42 7.05
CA ALA A 229 20.02 21.79 7.44
C ALA A 229 20.75 22.49 8.61
N GLU A 230 20.35 23.72 8.96
CA GLU A 230 20.89 24.48 10.07
C GLU A 230 20.36 24.03 11.44
N ARG A 231 19.30 23.21 11.45
CA ARG A 231 18.81 22.63 12.70
C ARG A 231 19.83 21.63 13.25
N PRO A 232 20.13 21.66 14.58
CA PRO A 232 21.01 20.68 15.17
C PRO A 232 20.49 19.27 14.91
N LEU A 233 21.32 18.38 14.36
CA LEU A 233 20.96 16.98 14.18
C LEU A 233 20.57 16.35 15.53
N PRO A 234 19.56 15.50 15.59
CA PRO A 234 19.20 14.80 16.80
C PRO A 234 20.36 13.91 17.26
N ARG A 235 20.54 13.78 18.58
CA ARG A 235 21.58 12.92 19.16
C ARG A 235 21.29 11.43 18.99
N VAL A 236 20.05 11.09 18.70
CA VAL A 236 19.58 9.71 18.54
C VAL A 236 19.28 9.47 17.08
N VAL A 237 19.87 8.41 16.53
CA VAL A 237 19.58 7.90 15.19
C VAL A 237 18.66 6.68 15.34
N VAL A 238 17.49 6.74 14.68
CA VAL A 238 16.55 5.62 14.61
C VAL A 238 16.64 4.98 13.24
N HIS A 239 16.92 3.68 13.19
CA HIS A 239 16.93 2.90 11.96
C HIS A 239 15.57 2.20 11.82
N GLY A 240 14.76 2.64 10.85
CA GLY A 240 13.50 1.99 10.47
C GLY A 240 13.78 0.82 9.52
N ILE A 241 13.41 -0.40 9.93
CA ILE A 241 13.55 -1.60 9.10
C ILE A 241 12.16 -2.21 8.93
N GLY A 242 11.76 -2.47 7.68
CA GLY A 242 10.51 -3.16 7.38
C GLY A 242 10.57 -4.62 7.82
N HIS A 243 9.44 -5.12 8.31
CA HIS A 243 9.28 -6.53 8.69
C HIS A 243 7.84 -6.97 8.41
N THR A 244 7.64 -8.26 8.17
CA THR A 244 6.32 -8.87 8.14
C THR A 244 6.36 -10.22 8.85
N HIS A 245 5.48 -10.40 9.83
CA HIS A 245 5.26 -11.69 10.49
C HIS A 245 4.17 -12.46 9.73
N ILE A 246 4.47 -13.70 9.33
CA ILE A 246 3.51 -14.56 8.63
C ILE A 246 3.44 -15.90 9.34
N ASP A 247 2.32 -16.16 10.00
CA ASP A 247 2.05 -17.47 10.59
C ASP A 247 1.93 -18.57 9.51
N VAL A 248 2.55 -19.74 9.79
CA VAL A 248 2.56 -20.90 8.91
C VAL A 248 1.89 -22.11 9.59
N ALA A 249 0.58 -22.18 9.74
CA ALA A 249 -0.47 -21.25 9.41
C ALA A 249 -1.16 -20.75 10.70
N TRP A 250 -2.30 -20.02 10.60
CA TRP A 250 -3.08 -19.60 11.76
C TRP A 250 -4.60 -19.79 11.52
N LYS A 251 -5.38 -18.67 11.40
CA LYS A 251 -6.81 -18.72 11.06
C LYS A 251 -7.07 -18.98 9.57
N TRP A 252 -6.09 -19.43 8.86
CA TRP A 252 -6.13 -19.78 7.44
C TRP A 252 -5.34 -21.07 7.18
N PRO A 253 -5.68 -21.83 6.12
CA PRO A 253 -4.97 -23.04 5.77
C PRO A 253 -3.58 -22.76 5.20
N LEU A 254 -2.70 -23.76 5.22
CA LEU A 254 -1.32 -23.67 4.74
C LEU A 254 -1.23 -23.17 3.29
N ARG A 255 -2.19 -23.56 2.42
CA ARG A 255 -2.25 -23.03 1.05
C ARG A 255 -2.36 -21.51 0.99
N GLN A 256 -3.05 -20.87 1.96
CA GLN A 256 -3.13 -19.44 2.06
C GLN A 256 -1.82 -18.81 2.55
N THR A 257 -1.06 -19.50 3.42
CA THR A 257 0.28 -19.05 3.79
C THR A 257 1.20 -18.94 2.57
N ARG A 258 1.13 -19.93 1.65
CA ARG A 258 1.89 -19.89 0.38
C ARG A 258 1.57 -18.62 -0.41
N GLN A 259 0.31 -18.29 -0.59
CA GLN A 259 -0.11 -17.06 -1.27
C GLN A 259 0.24 -15.79 -0.47
N LYS A 260 0.12 -15.83 0.87
CA LYS A 260 0.51 -14.69 1.73
C LYS A 260 1.99 -14.37 1.57
N ALA A 261 2.86 -15.39 1.54
CA ALA A 261 4.30 -15.19 1.32
C ALA A 261 4.57 -14.48 0.00
N VAL A 262 3.96 -14.95 -1.10
CA VAL A 262 4.09 -14.30 -2.41
C VAL A 262 3.58 -12.87 -2.37
N ARG A 263 2.38 -12.62 -1.80
CA ARG A 263 1.81 -11.27 -1.71
C ARG A 263 2.69 -10.32 -0.91
N SER A 264 3.08 -10.71 0.31
CA SER A 264 3.88 -9.86 1.19
C SER A 264 5.23 -9.54 0.56
N PHE A 265 5.91 -10.53 0.02
CA PHE A 265 7.23 -10.32 -0.56
C PHE A 265 7.17 -9.54 -1.89
N LEU A 266 6.11 -9.69 -2.67
CA LEU A 266 5.88 -8.85 -3.84
C LEU A 266 5.66 -7.39 -3.45
N THR A 267 4.87 -7.11 -2.40
CA THR A 267 4.70 -5.76 -1.87
C THR A 267 6.04 -5.16 -1.45
N VAL A 268 6.88 -5.91 -0.74
CA VAL A 268 8.21 -5.44 -0.32
C VAL A 268 9.10 -5.13 -1.52
N ILE A 269 9.14 -5.99 -2.53
CA ILE A 269 9.92 -5.73 -3.75
C ILE A 269 9.43 -4.44 -4.44
N ARG A 270 8.11 -4.22 -4.53
CA ARG A 270 7.57 -2.99 -5.12
C ARG A 270 7.93 -1.75 -4.29
N LEU A 271 7.87 -1.83 -2.97
CA LEU A 271 8.32 -0.75 -2.09
C LEU A 271 9.82 -0.47 -2.26
N MET A 272 10.66 -1.48 -2.42
CA MET A 272 12.08 -1.30 -2.71
C MET A 272 12.35 -0.68 -4.09
N GLU A 273 11.49 -0.93 -5.07
CA GLU A 273 11.56 -0.28 -6.38
C GLU A 273 11.16 1.20 -6.30
N GLU A 274 10.18 1.55 -5.47
CA GLU A 274 9.69 2.91 -5.27
C GLU A 274 10.59 3.72 -4.31
N TYR A 275 11.13 3.07 -3.25
CA TYR A 275 11.95 3.69 -2.21
C TYR A 275 13.33 3.02 -2.15
N PRO A 276 14.37 3.60 -2.77
CA PRO A 276 15.72 3.01 -2.82
C PRO A 276 16.37 2.79 -1.45
N GLU A 277 16.03 3.60 -0.45
CA GLU A 277 16.51 3.52 0.93
C GLU A 277 15.84 2.42 1.75
N TYR A 278 14.69 1.88 1.31
CA TYR A 278 13.91 0.92 2.07
C TYR A 278 14.71 -0.36 2.33
N ARG A 279 14.75 -0.77 3.61
CA ARG A 279 15.37 -1.99 4.11
C ARG A 279 14.28 -2.91 4.68
N PHE A 280 14.45 -4.19 4.50
CA PHE A 280 13.49 -5.18 4.97
C PHE A 280 14.20 -6.40 5.54
N MET A 281 13.60 -7.02 6.56
CA MET A 281 14.05 -8.28 7.14
C MET A 281 12.89 -9.25 7.26
N SER A 282 13.14 -10.52 7.04
CA SER A 282 12.18 -11.60 7.28
C SER A 282 12.92 -12.91 7.49
N SER A 283 12.59 -13.58 8.58
CA SER A 283 13.03 -14.93 8.90
C SER A 283 12.21 -16.00 8.19
N GLN A 284 12.22 -17.21 8.66
CA GLN A 284 11.43 -18.35 8.23
C GLN A 284 11.74 -18.83 6.80
N PRO A 285 12.81 -19.63 6.59
CA PRO A 285 13.18 -20.23 5.31
C PRO A 285 12.02 -20.88 4.54
N GLN A 286 11.03 -21.44 5.24
CA GLN A 286 9.84 -22.04 4.62
C GLN A 286 9.05 -21.03 3.77
N LEU A 287 8.99 -19.75 4.16
CA LEU A 287 8.31 -18.72 3.36
C LEU A 287 9.03 -18.49 2.03
N TYR A 288 10.37 -18.47 2.07
CA TYR A 288 11.19 -18.34 0.85
C TYR A 288 11.05 -19.58 -0.04
N GLN A 289 10.96 -20.77 0.55
CA GLN A 289 10.71 -21.99 -0.20
C GLN A 289 9.35 -21.92 -0.92
N PHE A 290 8.30 -21.45 -0.27
CA PHE A 290 7.01 -21.24 -0.90
C PHE A 290 7.09 -20.25 -2.07
N VAL A 291 7.77 -19.14 -1.89
CA VAL A 291 7.94 -18.15 -2.97
C VAL A 291 8.76 -18.71 -4.12
N LYS A 292 9.81 -19.50 -3.83
CA LYS A 292 10.61 -20.18 -4.85
C LYS A 292 9.79 -21.15 -5.70
N GLU A 293 8.82 -21.84 -5.09
CA GLU A 293 7.94 -22.79 -5.77
C GLU A 293 6.82 -22.09 -6.55
N GLU A 294 6.14 -21.12 -5.94
CA GLU A 294 4.96 -20.45 -6.51
C GLU A 294 5.31 -19.31 -7.50
N ALA A 295 6.39 -18.60 -7.23
CA ALA A 295 6.82 -17.44 -7.99
C ALA A 295 8.35 -17.35 -8.12
N PRO A 296 9.00 -18.27 -8.88
CA PRO A 296 10.47 -18.33 -9.00
C PRO A 296 11.12 -17.00 -9.41
N TRP A 297 10.47 -16.23 -10.26
CA TRP A 297 10.94 -14.90 -10.69
C TRP A 297 11.01 -13.91 -9.52
N LEU A 298 10.05 -13.97 -8.58
CA LEU A 298 10.04 -13.12 -7.38
C LEU A 298 11.17 -13.54 -6.44
N TYR A 299 11.41 -14.84 -6.30
CA TYR A 299 12.53 -15.35 -5.52
C TYR A 299 13.88 -14.83 -6.03
N GLU A 300 14.09 -14.77 -7.35
CA GLU A 300 15.31 -14.19 -7.91
C GLU A 300 15.44 -12.69 -7.61
N LYS A 301 14.35 -11.93 -7.70
CA LYS A 301 14.34 -10.51 -7.26
C LYS A 301 14.72 -10.36 -5.78
N ILE A 302 14.21 -11.23 -4.91
CA ILE A 302 14.60 -11.24 -3.48
C ILE A 302 16.10 -11.49 -3.35
N ARG A 303 16.67 -12.49 -4.07
CA ARG A 303 18.11 -12.77 -4.06
C ARG A 303 18.94 -11.55 -4.49
N GLU A 304 18.47 -10.76 -5.45
CA GLU A 304 19.12 -9.51 -5.83
C GLU A 304 19.14 -8.52 -4.68
N ARG A 305 17.99 -8.30 -4.01
CA ARG A 305 17.90 -7.40 -2.84
C ARG A 305 18.77 -7.87 -1.68
N VAL A 306 18.90 -9.18 -1.46
CA VAL A 306 19.84 -9.75 -0.47
C VAL A 306 21.28 -9.40 -0.83
N ARG A 307 21.70 -9.59 -2.09
CA ARG A 307 23.08 -9.24 -2.54
C ARG A 307 23.37 -7.73 -2.41
N GLU A 308 22.37 -6.88 -2.58
CA GLU A 308 22.47 -5.44 -2.38
C GLU A 308 22.52 -5.03 -0.90
N GLY A 309 22.31 -5.96 0.04
CA GLY A 309 22.22 -5.66 1.48
C GLY A 309 20.98 -4.86 1.86
N ARG A 310 19.91 -4.95 1.06
CA ARG A 310 18.61 -4.30 1.30
C ARG A 310 17.57 -5.24 1.89
N TRP A 311 17.78 -6.53 1.78
CA TRP A 311 16.94 -7.59 2.33
C TRP A 311 17.77 -8.51 3.22
N GLU A 312 17.42 -8.60 4.50
CA GLU A 312 18.04 -9.49 5.47
C GLU A 312 17.17 -10.72 5.68
N THR A 313 17.80 -11.91 5.54
CA THR A 313 17.08 -13.19 5.63
C THR A 313 17.07 -13.79 7.02
N GLU A 314 17.68 -13.14 7.97
CA GLU A 314 17.76 -13.50 9.40
C GLU A 314 17.24 -14.87 9.84
N GLY A 315 17.68 -15.28 11.02
CA GLY A 315 17.13 -16.40 11.76
C GLY A 315 17.82 -17.73 11.48
N ALA A 316 17.73 -18.62 12.44
CA ALA A 316 18.32 -19.97 12.36
C ALA A 316 17.25 -21.04 12.18
N MET A 317 16.01 -20.76 12.58
CA MET A 317 14.93 -21.73 12.55
C MET A 317 14.21 -21.77 11.20
N TRP A 318 13.89 -22.98 10.72
CA TRP A 318 13.13 -23.18 9.49
C TRP A 318 11.75 -22.49 9.51
N LEU A 319 11.11 -22.52 10.68
CA LEU A 319 9.90 -21.79 11.04
C LEU A 319 10.08 -21.17 12.43
N GLU A 320 9.31 -20.15 12.74
CA GLU A 320 9.16 -19.61 14.10
C GLU A 320 8.26 -20.57 14.90
N ALA A 321 8.86 -21.64 15.43
CA ALA A 321 8.15 -22.66 16.19
C ALA A 321 7.78 -22.18 17.58
N ASP A 322 6.57 -22.57 18.06
CA ASP A 322 6.20 -22.41 19.47
C ASP A 322 7.09 -23.30 20.34
N CYS A 323 8.04 -22.68 21.03
CA CYS A 323 9.03 -23.38 21.88
C CYS A 323 8.39 -24.08 23.08
N ASN A 324 7.17 -23.74 23.48
CA ASN A 324 6.47 -24.39 24.59
C ASN A 324 5.78 -25.71 24.18
N LEU A 325 5.46 -25.85 22.89
CA LEU A 325 4.74 -27.03 22.37
C LEU A 325 5.65 -27.99 21.61
N SER A 326 6.70 -27.46 20.96
CA SER A 326 7.61 -28.25 20.15
C SER A 326 8.55 -29.12 21.01
N SER A 327 8.77 -30.37 20.57
CA SER A 327 9.78 -31.22 21.19
C SER A 327 11.21 -30.73 20.93
N GLY A 328 12.18 -31.11 21.77
CA GLY A 328 13.58 -30.78 21.54
C GLY A 328 14.10 -31.29 20.19
N GLU A 329 13.67 -32.44 19.73
CA GLU A 329 14.01 -32.97 18.39
C GLU A 329 13.47 -32.06 17.29
N SER A 330 12.20 -31.60 17.40
CA SER A 330 11.62 -30.65 16.43
C SER A 330 12.42 -29.36 16.37
N LEU A 331 12.80 -28.81 17.52
CA LEU A 331 13.60 -27.57 17.57
C LEU A 331 14.97 -27.75 16.91
N ILE A 332 15.63 -28.91 17.12
CA ILE A 332 16.91 -29.21 16.45
C ILE A 332 16.71 -29.27 14.93
N ARG A 333 15.65 -29.93 14.46
CA ARG A 333 15.33 -30.02 13.02
C ARG A 333 15.00 -28.69 12.36
N HIS A 334 14.58 -27.72 13.14
CA HIS A 334 14.37 -26.34 12.63
C HIS A 334 15.67 -25.60 12.33
N ILE A 335 16.81 -26.06 12.90
CA ILE A 335 18.12 -25.43 12.73
C ILE A 335 18.99 -26.17 11.71
N LEU A 336 18.82 -27.48 11.58
CA LEU A 336 19.56 -28.35 10.64
C LEU A 336 18.95 -28.33 9.23
#